data_1ed96383e9d884c3b38a5cbda02f34fb
#
_entry.id   1ed96383e9d884c3b38a5cbda02f34fb
#
_cell.length_a   1.000
_cell.length_b   1.000
_cell.length_c   1.000
_cell.angle_alpha   90.00
_cell.angle_beta   90.00
_cell.angle_gamma   90.00
#
_symmetry.space_group_name_H-M   'P 1'
#
loop_
_entity.id
_entity.type
_entity.pdbx_description
1 polymer ?
#
loop_
_entity_poly.entity_id
_entity_poly.type
_entity_poly.pdbx_seq_one_letter_code
_entity_poly.pdbx_strand_id
1 'polypeptide(L)'
;MKLIVGLGNPGKEYAGTRHNAGFYWIDRLAEALGITLKSEARFHGIAVRIQQNNQECWLLQPQTYMNASGRAVIALSQFYKIHPDEIMIVHDELDLLPGEAKLKKGGGLGGHNGLKDIAAKLGTQDFWR
;
A
#
# COMPACT_ATOMS: atom_id res chain seq x y z
N MET A 1 -2.90 12.52 9.60
CA MET A 1 -3.24 11.11 9.40
C MET A 1 -2.36 10.53 8.32
N LYS A 2 -1.85 9.32 8.52
CA LYS A 2 -0.97 8.67 7.55
C LYS A 2 -1.62 7.42 6.99
N LEU A 3 -1.16 6.99 5.80
CA LEU A 3 -1.63 5.80 5.15
C LEU A 3 -0.43 4.96 4.71
N ILE A 4 -0.42 3.68 5.10
CA ILE A 4 0.57 2.72 4.65
C ILE A 4 -0.15 1.66 3.83
N VAL A 5 0.26 1.49 2.60
CA VAL A 5 -0.37 0.60 1.63
C VAL A 5 0.62 -0.50 1.27
N GLY A 6 0.20 -1.75 1.42
CA GLY A 6 0.97 -2.88 0.91
C GLY A 6 0.33 -3.41 -0.36
N LEU A 7 1.09 -3.47 -1.44
CA LEU A 7 0.59 -3.89 -2.75
C LEU A 7 0.72 -5.39 -2.97
N GLY A 8 -0.20 -5.94 -3.73
CA GLY A 8 -0.20 -7.33 -4.15
C GLY A 8 -1.40 -7.61 -5.06
N ASN A 9 -1.47 -8.81 -5.58
CA ASN A 9 -2.64 -9.29 -6.31
C ASN A 9 -3.45 -10.20 -5.39
N PRO A 10 -4.77 -10.01 -5.31
CA PRO A 10 -5.61 -10.91 -4.52
C PRO A 10 -5.77 -12.26 -5.20
N GLY A 11 -6.03 -13.29 -4.39
CA GLY A 11 -6.24 -14.64 -4.88
C GLY A 11 -5.12 -15.60 -4.48
N LYS A 12 -5.49 -16.87 -4.33
CA LYS A 12 -4.55 -17.91 -3.88
C LYS A 12 -3.43 -18.14 -4.89
N GLU A 13 -3.70 -17.96 -6.16
CA GLU A 13 -2.72 -18.17 -7.24
C GLU A 13 -1.56 -17.19 -7.18
N TYR A 14 -1.73 -16.05 -6.51
CA TYR A 14 -0.67 -15.06 -6.34
C TYR A 14 0.00 -15.15 -4.99
N ALA A 15 -0.54 -15.92 -4.04
CA ALA A 15 0.05 -16.07 -2.71
C ALA A 15 1.44 -16.67 -2.85
N GLY A 16 2.42 -16.10 -2.13
CA GLY A 16 3.80 -16.54 -2.21
C GLY A 16 4.59 -15.96 -3.37
N THR A 17 3.95 -15.20 -4.26
CA THR A 17 4.67 -14.55 -5.36
C THR A 17 5.39 -13.29 -4.85
N ARG A 18 6.50 -12.94 -5.53
CA ARG A 18 7.28 -11.74 -5.22
C ARG A 18 6.43 -10.47 -5.25
N HIS A 19 5.47 -10.41 -6.16
CA HIS A 19 4.59 -9.24 -6.33
C HIS A 19 3.67 -9.02 -5.13
N ASN A 20 3.52 -9.99 -4.24
CA ASN A 20 2.73 -9.88 -3.02
C ASN A 20 3.55 -9.49 -1.79
N ALA A 21 4.80 -9.07 -1.97
CA ALA A 21 5.66 -8.67 -0.84
C ALA A 21 5.02 -7.57 0.02
N GLY A 22 4.30 -6.63 -0.59
CA GLY A 22 3.60 -5.59 0.15
C GLY A 22 2.50 -6.13 1.04
N PHE A 23 1.72 -7.10 0.57
CA PHE A 23 0.70 -7.76 1.39
C PHE A 23 1.32 -8.41 2.61
N TYR A 24 2.40 -9.16 2.43
CA TYR A 24 3.07 -9.84 3.54
C TYR A 24 3.61 -8.84 4.56
N TRP A 25 4.15 -7.74 4.10
CA TRP A 25 4.68 -6.71 4.98
C TRP A 25 3.58 -6.13 5.89
N ILE A 26 2.42 -5.82 5.31
CA ILE A 26 1.26 -5.33 6.08
C ILE A 26 0.75 -6.39 7.05
N ASP A 27 0.65 -7.65 6.62
CA ASP A 27 0.22 -8.74 7.48
C ASP A 27 1.12 -8.88 8.70
N ARG A 28 2.44 -8.83 8.48
CA ARG A 28 3.40 -8.94 9.57
C ARG A 28 3.35 -7.75 10.51
N LEU A 29 3.15 -6.55 9.98
CA LEU A 29 3.00 -5.36 10.81
C LEU A 29 1.75 -5.46 11.69
N ALA A 30 0.62 -5.86 11.11
CA ALA A 30 -0.62 -6.05 11.85
C ALA A 30 -0.46 -7.09 12.96
N GLU A 31 0.21 -8.21 12.66
CA GLU A 31 0.50 -9.25 13.64
C GLU A 31 1.35 -8.71 14.78
N ALA A 32 2.43 -7.98 14.46
CA ALA A 32 3.31 -7.40 15.47
C ALA A 32 2.60 -6.40 16.38
N LEU A 33 1.61 -5.68 15.86
CA LEU A 33 0.83 -4.70 16.61
C LEU A 33 -0.39 -5.32 17.31
N GLY A 34 -0.66 -6.60 17.09
CA GLY A 34 -1.81 -7.28 17.67
C GLY A 34 -3.16 -6.79 17.16
N ILE A 35 -3.21 -6.32 15.92
CA ILE A 35 -4.42 -5.77 15.31
C ILE A 35 -4.92 -6.69 14.19
N THR A 36 -6.22 -6.63 13.92
CA THR A 36 -6.87 -7.46 12.91
C THR A 36 -7.30 -6.62 11.73
N LEU A 37 -6.80 -6.97 10.54
CA LEU A 37 -7.23 -6.37 9.28
C LEU A 37 -8.62 -6.85 8.93
N LYS A 38 -9.45 -5.96 8.38
CA LYS A 38 -10.84 -6.27 8.03
C LYS A 38 -11.14 -5.84 6.60
N SER A 39 -12.04 -6.57 5.95
CA SER A 39 -12.51 -6.18 4.63
C SER A 39 -13.29 -4.87 4.71
N GLU A 40 -12.91 -3.91 3.87
CA GLU A 40 -13.53 -2.59 3.78
C GLU A 40 -13.92 -2.33 2.33
N ALA A 41 -15.14 -2.73 1.98
CA ALA A 41 -15.62 -2.64 0.60
C ALA A 41 -15.58 -1.20 0.05
N ARG A 42 -15.86 -0.21 0.89
CA ARG A 42 -15.81 1.20 0.51
C ARG A 42 -14.42 1.67 0.05
N PHE A 43 -13.37 0.97 0.48
CA PHE A 43 -11.99 1.28 0.10
C PHE A 43 -11.39 0.23 -0.83
N HIS A 44 -12.21 -0.70 -1.34
CA HIS A 44 -11.76 -1.75 -2.26
C HIS A 44 -10.57 -2.55 -1.72
N GLY A 45 -10.56 -2.80 -0.42
CA GLY A 45 -9.43 -3.46 0.18
C GLY A 45 -9.68 -4.00 1.58
N ILE A 46 -8.62 -4.56 2.15
CA ILE A 46 -8.57 -4.99 3.54
C ILE A 46 -7.81 -3.92 4.29
N ALA A 47 -8.35 -3.44 5.40
CA ALA A 47 -7.79 -2.28 6.07
C ALA A 47 -8.02 -2.30 7.57
N VAL A 48 -7.23 -1.52 8.29
CA VAL A 48 -7.44 -1.25 9.70
C VAL A 48 -6.88 0.13 10.05
N ARG A 49 -7.57 0.81 10.96
CA ARG A 49 -7.14 2.10 11.50
C ARG A 49 -6.43 1.84 12.82
N ILE A 50 -5.25 2.42 12.99
CA ILE A 50 -4.48 2.32 14.21
C ILE A 50 -4.16 3.71 14.74
N GLN A 51 -3.97 3.81 16.04
CA GLN A 51 -3.57 5.06 16.70
C GLN A 51 -2.33 4.77 17.53
N GLN A 52 -1.26 5.50 17.26
CA GLN A 52 0.02 5.35 17.95
C GLN A 52 0.64 6.73 18.17
N ASN A 53 1.08 7.00 19.42
CA ASN A 53 1.74 8.28 19.74
C ASN A 53 0.92 9.49 19.31
N ASN A 54 -0.40 9.46 19.51
CA ASN A 54 -1.35 10.50 19.13
C ASN A 54 -1.45 10.73 17.63
N GLN A 55 -0.93 9.80 16.81
CA GLN A 55 -1.09 9.84 15.36
C GLN A 55 -1.99 8.72 14.89
N GLU A 56 -2.88 9.03 13.97
CA GLU A 56 -3.72 8.04 13.32
C GLU A 56 -3.06 7.57 12.04
N CYS A 57 -3.13 6.26 11.78
CA CYS A 57 -2.58 5.64 10.60
C CYS A 57 -3.53 4.57 10.10
N TRP A 58 -3.73 4.52 8.80
CA TRP A 58 -4.44 3.44 8.14
C TRP A 58 -3.44 2.47 7.52
N LEU A 59 -3.70 1.19 7.68
CA LEU A 59 -3.02 0.13 6.91
C LEU A 59 -4.00 -0.37 5.87
N LEU A 60 -3.55 -0.54 4.63
CA LEU A 60 -4.41 -0.94 3.52
C LEU A 60 -3.71 -1.96 2.63
N GLN A 61 -4.43 -3.04 2.32
CA GLN A 61 -4.06 -3.99 1.29
C GLN A 61 -5.13 -3.92 0.20
N PRO A 62 -4.86 -3.23 -0.93
CA PRO A 62 -5.84 -3.19 -2.01
C PRO A 62 -6.22 -4.58 -2.47
N GLN A 63 -7.51 -4.83 -2.61
CA GLN A 63 -8.05 -6.11 -3.12
C GLN A 63 -8.46 -5.97 -4.58
N THR A 64 -7.71 -5.18 -5.32
CA THR A 64 -7.78 -5.04 -6.76
C THR A 64 -6.54 -5.69 -7.36
N TYR A 65 -6.57 -6.03 -8.63
CA TYR A 65 -5.35 -6.45 -9.29
C TYR A 65 -4.33 -5.33 -9.30
N MET A 66 -3.04 -5.69 -9.39
CA MET A 66 -1.93 -4.75 -9.22
C MET A 66 -2.08 -3.49 -10.08
N ASN A 67 -2.50 -3.65 -11.32
CA ASN A 67 -2.66 -2.52 -12.25
C ASN A 67 -3.84 -1.60 -11.93
N ALA A 68 -4.63 -1.92 -10.91
CA ALA A 68 -5.75 -1.10 -10.44
C ALA A 68 -5.59 -0.71 -8.96
N SER A 69 -4.37 -0.79 -8.41
CA SER A 69 -4.11 -0.51 -6.99
C SER A 69 -4.48 0.91 -6.58
N GLY A 70 -4.40 1.87 -7.49
CA GLY A 70 -4.74 3.26 -7.19
C GLY A 70 -6.19 3.48 -6.82
N ARG A 71 -7.08 2.59 -7.24
CA ARG A 71 -8.51 2.68 -6.91
C ARG A 71 -8.75 2.66 -5.40
N ALA A 72 -8.11 1.73 -4.71
CA ALA A 72 -8.22 1.62 -3.26
C ALA A 72 -7.54 2.79 -2.55
N VAL A 73 -6.34 3.16 -3.02
CA VAL A 73 -5.58 4.25 -2.43
C VAL A 73 -6.35 5.57 -2.52
N ILE A 74 -6.91 5.89 -3.69
CA ILE A 74 -7.64 7.14 -3.87
C ILE A 74 -8.94 7.15 -3.05
N ALA A 75 -9.64 6.01 -2.97
CA ALA A 75 -10.88 5.93 -2.21
C ALA A 75 -10.65 6.25 -0.72
N LEU A 76 -9.62 5.66 -0.13
CA LEU A 76 -9.32 5.88 1.29
C LEU A 76 -8.72 7.26 1.52
N SER A 77 -7.73 7.67 0.71
CA SER A 77 -7.04 8.94 0.92
C SER A 77 -7.96 10.14 0.73
N GLN A 78 -8.88 10.09 -0.22
CA GLN A 78 -9.87 11.17 -0.39
C GLN A 78 -10.88 11.22 0.75
N PHE A 79 -11.32 10.07 1.22
CA PHE A 79 -12.30 10.02 2.31
C PHE A 79 -11.77 10.70 3.58
N TYR A 80 -10.50 10.46 3.91
CA TYR A 80 -9.88 11.02 5.10
C TYR A 80 -8.99 12.24 4.81
N LYS A 81 -8.98 12.72 3.57
CA LYS A 81 -8.18 13.88 3.15
C LYS A 81 -6.69 13.70 3.47
N ILE A 82 -6.16 12.53 3.17
CA ILE A 82 -4.75 12.21 3.36
C ILE A 82 -3.98 12.72 2.14
N HIS A 83 -2.94 13.52 2.39
CA HIS A 83 -2.10 14.06 1.31
C HIS A 83 -1.09 13.04 0.81
N PRO A 84 -0.66 13.13 -0.46
CA PRO A 84 0.32 12.18 -1.00
C PRO A 84 1.60 12.04 -0.19
N ASP A 85 2.10 13.12 0.41
CA ASP A 85 3.30 13.08 1.25
C ASP A 85 3.10 12.37 2.59
N GLU A 86 1.86 12.00 2.91
CA GLU A 86 1.50 11.20 4.09
C GLU A 86 1.24 9.74 3.74
N ILE A 87 1.46 9.35 2.48
CA ILE A 87 1.21 8.00 1.97
C ILE A 87 2.54 7.29 1.75
N MET A 88 2.64 6.06 2.26
CA MET A 88 3.76 5.17 1.99
C MET A 88 3.26 3.90 1.33
N ILE A 89 3.85 3.55 0.19
CA ILE A 89 3.50 2.35 -0.57
C ILE A 89 4.61 1.31 -0.41
N VAL A 90 4.26 0.15 0.10
CA VAL A 90 5.17 -0.99 0.21
C VAL A 90 4.92 -1.91 -0.97
N HIS A 91 5.96 -2.18 -1.74
CA HIS A 91 5.86 -2.95 -2.98
C HIS A 91 7.14 -3.73 -3.25
N ASP A 92 7.07 -4.67 -4.19
CA ASP A 92 8.26 -5.37 -4.67
C ASP A 92 9.09 -4.47 -5.59
N GLU A 93 10.40 -4.76 -5.66
CA GLU A 93 11.31 -4.03 -6.54
C GLU A 93 12.30 -5.03 -7.13
N LEU A 94 12.25 -5.17 -8.47
CA LEU A 94 13.09 -6.15 -9.17
C LEU A 94 14.57 -5.79 -9.16
N ASP A 95 14.88 -4.50 -9.02
CA ASP A 95 16.27 -4.03 -9.01
C ASP A 95 16.97 -4.21 -7.67
N LEU A 96 16.23 -4.65 -6.64
CA LEU A 96 16.81 -4.94 -5.33
C LEU A 96 17.08 -6.44 -5.19
N LEU A 97 18.17 -6.75 -4.48
CA LEU A 97 18.48 -8.14 -4.14
C LEU A 97 17.50 -8.66 -3.06
N PRO A 98 17.27 -9.97 -3.00
CA PRO A 98 16.44 -10.54 -1.94
C PRO A 98 16.91 -10.10 -0.55
N GLY A 99 15.98 -9.66 0.29
CA GLY A 99 16.29 -9.18 1.63
C GLY A 99 16.65 -7.70 1.73
N GLU A 100 16.79 -7.01 0.59
CA GLU A 100 17.04 -5.58 0.60
C GLU A 100 15.73 -4.79 0.63
N ALA A 101 15.75 -3.63 1.30
CA ALA A 101 14.66 -2.68 1.30
C ALA A 101 15.20 -1.27 1.07
N LYS A 102 14.41 -0.44 0.41
CA LYS A 102 14.79 0.93 0.10
C LYS A 102 13.58 1.84 0.25
N LEU A 103 13.77 2.98 0.92
CA LEU A 103 12.74 3.99 1.08
C LEU A 103 13.11 5.22 0.26
N LYS A 104 12.16 5.73 -0.52
CA LYS A 104 12.35 6.97 -1.27
C LYS A 104 11.04 7.72 -1.42
N LYS A 105 11.12 9.02 -1.74
CA LYS A 105 9.96 9.85 -2.04
C LYS A 105 10.08 10.40 -3.45
N GLY A 106 8.98 10.27 -4.22
CA GLY A 106 8.97 10.74 -5.60
C GLY A 106 9.89 9.96 -6.53
N GLY A 107 10.16 10.50 -7.70
CA GLY A 107 11.02 9.91 -8.72
C GLY A 107 10.30 8.92 -9.62
N GLY A 108 11.08 8.22 -10.45
CA GLY A 108 10.55 7.27 -11.42
C GLY A 108 9.83 6.07 -10.78
N LEU A 109 8.91 5.49 -11.51
CA LEU A 109 8.07 4.40 -11.02
C LEU A 109 8.61 3.01 -11.37
N GLY A 110 9.74 2.93 -12.07
CA GLY A 110 10.44 1.68 -12.35
C GLY A 110 9.66 0.68 -13.19
N GLY A 111 8.63 1.12 -13.90
CA GLY A 111 7.77 0.21 -14.65
C GLY A 111 6.76 -0.56 -13.81
N HIS A 112 6.70 -0.32 -12.50
CA HIS A 112 5.78 -1.02 -11.60
C HIS A 112 4.34 -0.58 -11.86
N ASN A 113 3.48 -1.51 -12.28
CA ASN A 113 2.10 -1.20 -12.69
C ASN A 113 1.26 -0.64 -11.54
N GLY A 114 1.43 -1.16 -10.34
CA GLY A 114 0.72 -0.65 -9.17
C GLY A 114 1.09 0.79 -8.86
N LEU A 115 2.38 1.11 -8.88
CA LEU A 115 2.85 2.48 -8.64
C LEU A 115 2.38 3.44 -9.73
N LYS A 116 2.38 2.99 -10.98
CA LYS A 116 1.88 3.81 -12.10
C LYS A 116 0.41 4.16 -11.92
N ASP A 117 -0.41 3.17 -11.55
CA ASP A 117 -1.83 3.39 -11.35
C ASP A 117 -2.10 4.33 -10.18
N ILE A 118 -1.37 4.16 -9.08
CA ILE A 118 -1.48 5.05 -7.91
C ILE A 118 -1.11 6.47 -8.29
N ALA A 119 0.01 6.67 -8.98
CA ALA A 119 0.45 8.00 -9.40
C ALA A 119 -0.57 8.65 -10.34
N ALA A 120 -1.15 7.88 -11.25
CA ALA A 120 -2.19 8.39 -12.16
C ALA A 120 -3.44 8.83 -11.39
N LYS A 121 -3.89 8.06 -10.41
CA LYS A 121 -5.08 8.38 -9.61
C LYS A 121 -4.85 9.54 -8.66
N LEU A 122 -3.66 9.61 -8.04
CA LEU A 122 -3.31 10.72 -7.14
C LEU A 122 -2.94 12.00 -7.89
N GLY A 123 -2.54 11.88 -9.17
CA GLY A 123 -2.07 13.01 -9.95
C GLY A 123 -0.66 13.46 -9.61
N THR A 124 0.11 12.63 -8.90
CA THR A 124 1.48 12.96 -8.50
C THR A 124 2.27 11.70 -8.21
N GLN A 125 3.60 11.81 -8.31
CA GLN A 125 4.54 10.78 -7.89
C GLN A 125 5.15 11.06 -6.51
N ASP A 126 4.75 12.16 -5.86
CA ASP A 126 5.37 12.61 -4.60
C ASP A 126 4.76 11.92 -3.39
N PHE A 127 4.88 10.60 -3.35
CA PHE A 127 4.56 9.78 -2.20
C PHE A 127 5.74 8.89 -1.83
N TRP A 128 5.73 8.35 -0.62
CA TRP A 128 6.79 7.44 -0.14
C TRP A 128 6.60 6.03 -0.69
N ARG A 129 7.72 5.33 -0.92
CA ARG A 129 7.70 3.94 -1.39
C ARG A 129 9.02 3.22 -1.15
#